data_58e372e8c1d1742d907df485c8ae866f
#
_entry.id   58e372e8c1d1742d907df485c8ae866f
#
_cell.length_a   1.000
_cell.length_b   1.000
_cell.length_c   1.000
_cell.angle_alpha   90.00
_cell.angle_beta   90.00
_cell.angle_gamma   90.00
#
_symmetry.space_group_name_H-M   'P 1'
#
loop_
_entity.id
_entity.type
_entity.pdbx_description
1 polymer ?
#
loop_
_entity_poly.entity_id
_entity_poly.type
_entity_poly.pdbx_seq_one_letter_code
_entity_poly.pdbx_strand_id
1 'polypeptide(L)'
;MSSFFNNKVVAITGGTDGIGKALVDVMIKNGAKVATCARNHDKIYGLQVEYPNVLLHAMVCDVSKEQDCRRFIESTIETFGGIDILINNAGVSMHALVNDVDVDVIRKVMDINFYGSVYCTKFALPSLLERQGVIVGVSSIAGYRGLPGRSGYSASKFALQGWLESLRTELLEKKVHVMWVCPGFTTSNIRNAALNEEGQSQGQSPMDEDKMMSAAECARHIAEAIEKKKRTLVLTFTGKRTVFMQKFFPGLGDEFTHKFFFKDGKLVK
;
A
#
# COMPACT_ATOMS: atom_id res chain seq x y z
N MET A 1 -7.09 14.61 18.90
CA MET A 1 -7.60 13.94 17.68
C MET A 1 -7.81 15.02 16.65
N SER A 2 -7.38 14.80 15.41
CA SER A 2 -7.55 15.78 14.35
C SER A 2 -9.00 15.81 13.90
N SER A 3 -9.58 17.00 13.75
CA SER A 3 -10.92 17.17 13.16
C SER A 3 -10.93 16.98 11.64
N PHE A 4 -9.76 16.84 11.01
CA PHE A 4 -9.61 16.75 9.56
C PHE A 4 -10.37 15.58 8.95
N PHE A 5 -10.37 14.42 9.60
CA PHE A 5 -11.01 13.21 9.10
C PHE A 5 -12.49 13.09 9.49
N ASN A 6 -12.97 13.92 10.40
CA ASN A 6 -14.34 13.83 10.89
C ASN A 6 -15.36 13.93 9.73
N ASN A 7 -16.26 12.95 9.63
CA ASN A 7 -17.25 12.79 8.57
C ASN A 7 -16.68 12.61 7.13
N LYS A 8 -15.39 12.54 6.92
CA LYS A 8 -14.81 12.21 5.60
C LYS A 8 -14.99 10.74 5.28
N VAL A 9 -15.27 10.46 4.02
CA VAL A 9 -15.31 9.08 3.49
C VAL A 9 -13.92 8.66 3.04
N VAL A 10 -13.39 7.64 3.70
CA VAL A 10 -12.05 7.09 3.43
C VAL A 10 -12.17 5.67 2.91
N ALA A 11 -11.83 5.44 1.65
CA ALA A 11 -11.76 4.11 1.04
C ALA A 11 -10.34 3.56 1.13
N ILE A 12 -10.17 2.35 1.69
CA ILE A 12 -8.87 1.72 1.95
C ILE A 12 -8.87 0.31 1.36
N THR A 13 -8.00 0.02 0.41
CA THR A 13 -7.85 -1.35 -0.09
C THR A 13 -6.93 -2.17 0.82
N GLY A 14 -7.29 -3.45 1.09
CA GLY A 14 -6.49 -4.34 1.93
C GLY A 14 -6.54 -4.00 3.42
N GLY A 15 -7.72 -3.61 3.94
CA GLY A 15 -7.88 -3.10 5.32
C GLY A 15 -8.06 -4.16 6.40
N THR A 16 -7.80 -5.44 6.13
CA THR A 16 -8.00 -6.52 7.12
C THR A 16 -6.72 -7.00 7.80
N ASP A 17 -5.56 -6.46 7.43
CA ASP A 17 -4.27 -6.90 7.98
C ASP A 17 -3.22 -5.77 7.93
N GLY A 18 -2.20 -5.86 8.77
CA GLY A 18 -1.02 -5.01 8.75
C GLY A 18 -1.32 -3.50 8.74
N ILE A 19 -0.66 -2.76 7.85
CA ILE A 19 -0.81 -1.30 7.71
C ILE A 19 -2.26 -0.93 7.35
N GLY A 20 -2.93 -1.73 6.51
CA GLY A 20 -4.31 -1.49 6.09
C GLY A 20 -5.29 -1.54 7.27
N LYS A 21 -5.20 -2.58 8.11
CA LYS A 21 -6.04 -2.69 9.33
C LYS A 21 -5.77 -1.52 10.29
N ALA A 22 -4.49 -1.19 10.50
CA ALA A 22 -4.12 -0.06 11.36
C ALA A 22 -4.62 1.29 10.79
N LEU A 23 -4.69 1.44 9.46
CA LEU A 23 -5.30 2.62 8.83
C LEU A 23 -6.81 2.66 9.08
N VAL A 24 -7.52 1.53 8.95
CA VAL A 24 -8.96 1.44 9.30
C VAL A 24 -9.18 1.93 10.73
N ASP A 25 -8.39 1.42 11.70
CA ASP A 25 -8.49 1.79 13.11
C ASP A 25 -8.26 3.29 13.36
N VAL A 26 -7.21 3.83 12.74
CA VAL A 26 -6.86 5.25 12.86
C VAL A 26 -7.95 6.14 12.26
N MET A 27 -8.50 5.78 11.09
CA MET A 27 -9.53 6.58 10.44
C MET A 27 -10.85 6.54 11.21
N ILE A 28 -11.29 5.37 11.67
CA ILE A 28 -12.49 5.24 12.53
C ILE A 28 -12.32 6.07 13.81
N LYS A 29 -11.17 5.94 14.49
CA LYS A 29 -10.88 6.69 15.71
C LYS A 29 -10.89 8.21 15.52
N ASN A 30 -10.62 8.69 14.34
CA ASN A 30 -10.68 10.11 13.98
C ASN A 30 -12.03 10.54 13.37
N GLY A 31 -13.07 9.71 13.48
CA GLY A 31 -14.45 10.05 13.08
C GLY A 31 -14.72 9.96 11.57
N ALA A 32 -13.88 9.27 10.80
CA ALA A 32 -14.14 9.03 9.39
C ALA A 32 -15.21 7.94 9.18
N LYS A 33 -15.93 8.04 8.06
CA LYS A 33 -16.70 6.95 7.46
C LYS A 33 -15.72 6.10 6.66
N VAL A 34 -15.56 4.82 6.99
CA VAL A 34 -14.53 3.99 6.38
C VAL A 34 -15.13 2.93 5.48
N ALA A 35 -14.65 2.87 4.23
CA ALA A 35 -14.88 1.72 3.36
C ALA A 35 -13.58 0.92 3.23
N THR A 36 -13.68 -0.40 3.26
CA THR A 36 -12.51 -1.25 3.04
C THR A 36 -12.86 -2.55 2.33
N CYS A 37 -11.84 -3.16 1.73
CA CYS A 37 -11.99 -4.44 1.07
C CYS A 37 -10.77 -5.34 1.27
N ALA A 38 -10.98 -6.65 1.20
CA ALA A 38 -9.94 -7.67 1.17
C ALA A 38 -10.49 -8.97 0.56
N ARG A 39 -9.61 -9.92 0.21
CA ARG A 39 -10.00 -11.19 -0.42
C ARG A 39 -10.57 -12.21 0.57
N ASN A 40 -10.15 -12.16 1.83
CA ASN A 40 -10.53 -13.14 2.84
C ASN A 40 -11.86 -12.77 3.48
N HIS A 41 -12.89 -13.60 3.25
CA HIS A 41 -14.25 -13.41 3.76
C HIS A 41 -14.29 -13.37 5.30
N ASP A 42 -13.59 -14.28 5.98
CA ASP A 42 -13.66 -14.38 7.44
C ASP A 42 -13.01 -13.17 8.12
N LYS A 43 -11.91 -12.64 7.54
CA LYS A 43 -11.29 -11.40 8.02
C LYS A 43 -12.19 -10.17 7.80
N ILE A 44 -12.95 -10.11 6.70
CA ILE A 44 -13.95 -9.06 6.46
C ILE A 44 -15.07 -9.15 7.47
N TYR A 45 -15.62 -10.35 7.70
CA TYR A 45 -16.65 -10.57 8.70
C TYR A 45 -16.17 -10.22 10.11
N GLY A 46 -14.96 -10.68 10.49
CA GLY A 46 -14.33 -10.33 11.77
C GLY A 46 -14.20 -8.81 11.98
N LEU A 47 -13.84 -8.08 10.92
CA LEU A 47 -13.75 -6.61 10.97
C LEU A 47 -15.11 -5.95 11.20
N GLN A 48 -16.18 -6.46 10.57
CA GLN A 48 -17.54 -5.96 10.79
C GLN A 48 -18.04 -6.22 12.22
N VAL A 49 -17.69 -7.37 12.79
CA VAL A 49 -17.99 -7.72 14.18
C VAL A 49 -17.20 -6.85 15.17
N GLU A 50 -15.94 -6.52 14.86
CA GLU A 50 -15.10 -5.65 15.70
C GLU A 50 -15.65 -4.22 15.78
N TYR A 51 -16.32 -3.74 14.73
CA TYR A 51 -16.85 -2.37 14.63
C TYR A 51 -18.36 -2.30 14.37
N PRO A 52 -19.20 -2.83 15.27
CA PRO A 52 -20.64 -2.98 15.00
C PRO A 52 -21.42 -1.66 14.98
N ASN A 53 -20.90 -0.60 15.62
CA ASN A 53 -21.60 0.68 15.82
C ASN A 53 -20.90 1.86 15.12
N VAL A 54 -20.06 1.60 14.12
CA VAL A 54 -19.36 2.63 13.36
C VAL A 54 -19.76 2.61 11.90
N LEU A 55 -19.54 3.71 11.21
CA LEU A 55 -19.80 3.82 9.77
C LEU A 55 -18.68 3.11 8.99
N LEU A 56 -18.75 1.79 8.99
CA LEU A 56 -17.83 0.89 8.29
C LEU A 56 -18.57 0.12 7.19
N HIS A 57 -18.11 0.28 5.95
CA HIS A 57 -18.50 -0.54 4.81
C HIS A 57 -17.33 -1.47 4.44
N ALA A 58 -17.46 -2.77 4.70
CA ALA A 58 -16.41 -3.75 4.43
C ALA A 58 -16.93 -4.85 3.51
N MET A 59 -16.21 -5.15 2.41
CA MET A 59 -16.64 -6.16 1.45
C MET A 59 -15.48 -7.00 0.91
N VAL A 60 -15.83 -8.18 0.39
CA VAL A 60 -14.87 -9.05 -0.29
C VAL A 60 -14.58 -8.49 -1.69
N CYS A 61 -13.28 -8.30 -1.99
CA CYS A 61 -12.82 -7.80 -3.28
C CYS A 61 -11.40 -8.30 -3.54
N ASP A 62 -11.16 -8.82 -4.73
CA ASP A 62 -9.83 -9.06 -5.26
C ASP A 62 -9.42 -7.88 -6.15
N VAL A 63 -8.50 -7.04 -5.66
CA VAL A 63 -8.07 -5.83 -6.39
C VAL A 63 -7.35 -6.13 -7.71
N SER A 64 -6.92 -7.36 -7.97
CA SER A 64 -6.39 -7.77 -9.28
C SER A 64 -7.48 -7.86 -10.35
N LYS A 65 -8.75 -7.82 -9.95
CA LYS A 65 -9.92 -7.90 -10.83
C LYS A 65 -10.59 -6.54 -10.95
N GLU A 66 -10.60 -5.98 -12.17
CA GLU A 66 -11.18 -4.66 -12.44
C GLU A 66 -12.63 -4.54 -11.96
N GLN A 67 -13.45 -5.58 -12.21
CA GLN A 67 -14.86 -5.58 -11.84
C GLN A 67 -15.09 -5.59 -10.31
N ASP A 68 -14.20 -6.24 -9.56
CA ASP A 68 -14.27 -6.22 -8.09
C ASP A 68 -13.93 -4.82 -7.56
N CYS A 69 -12.90 -4.18 -8.13
CA CYS A 69 -12.54 -2.80 -7.80
C CYS A 69 -13.68 -1.83 -8.12
N ARG A 70 -14.33 -1.99 -9.28
CA ARG A 70 -15.50 -1.20 -9.66
C ARG A 70 -16.60 -1.34 -8.61
N ARG A 71 -17.01 -2.58 -8.28
CA ARG A 71 -18.07 -2.84 -7.28
C ARG A 71 -17.74 -2.25 -5.92
N PHE A 72 -16.48 -2.37 -5.47
CA PHE A 72 -16.05 -1.79 -4.20
C PHE A 72 -16.22 -0.27 -4.18
N ILE A 73 -15.79 0.41 -5.23
CA ILE A 73 -15.89 1.87 -5.31
C ILE A 73 -17.33 2.32 -5.45
N GLU A 74 -18.11 1.71 -6.34
CA GLU A 74 -19.54 2.04 -6.55
C GLU A 74 -20.34 1.84 -5.26
N SER A 75 -20.21 0.69 -4.60
CA SER A 75 -20.91 0.42 -3.33
C SER A 75 -20.48 1.37 -2.20
N THR A 76 -19.22 1.82 -2.20
CA THR A 76 -18.75 2.85 -1.25
C THR A 76 -19.47 4.19 -1.49
N ILE A 77 -19.58 4.58 -2.76
CA ILE A 77 -20.29 5.83 -3.15
C ILE A 77 -21.78 5.73 -2.82
N GLU A 78 -22.42 4.60 -3.10
CA GLU A 78 -23.82 4.36 -2.74
C GLU A 78 -24.06 4.45 -1.23
N THR A 79 -23.15 3.86 -0.43
CA THR A 79 -23.29 3.81 1.03
C THR A 79 -23.06 5.17 1.69
N PHE A 80 -22.08 5.94 1.24
CA PHE A 80 -21.61 7.14 1.93
C PHE A 80 -21.78 8.45 1.14
N GLY A 81 -22.26 8.38 -0.10
CA GLY A 81 -22.52 9.54 -0.96
C GLY A 81 -21.25 10.08 -1.65
N GLY A 82 -20.12 9.36 -1.61
CA GLY A 82 -18.88 9.75 -2.31
C GLY A 82 -17.62 9.35 -1.55
N ILE A 83 -16.46 9.71 -2.09
CA ILE A 83 -15.14 9.38 -1.54
C ILE A 83 -14.30 10.65 -1.44
N ASP A 84 -13.85 10.98 -0.23
CA ASP A 84 -12.94 12.10 0.03
C ASP A 84 -11.47 11.68 -0.05
N ILE A 85 -11.16 10.44 0.38
CA ILE A 85 -9.79 9.94 0.43
C ILE A 85 -9.77 8.49 -0.06
N LEU A 86 -8.95 8.20 -1.06
CA LEU A 86 -8.67 6.83 -1.50
C LEU A 86 -7.26 6.43 -1.08
N ILE A 87 -7.12 5.35 -0.33
CA ILE A 87 -5.83 4.77 0.09
C ILE A 87 -5.65 3.42 -0.61
N ASN A 88 -4.85 3.41 -1.66
CA ASN A 88 -4.42 2.21 -2.36
C ASN A 88 -3.31 1.53 -1.54
N ASN A 89 -3.71 0.65 -0.63
CA ASN A 89 -2.81 -0.03 0.30
C ASN A 89 -2.64 -1.52 -0.02
N ALA A 90 -3.62 -2.18 -0.65
CA ALA A 90 -3.52 -3.60 -0.99
C ALA A 90 -2.23 -3.91 -1.75
N GLY A 91 -1.57 -4.99 -1.35
CA GLY A 91 -0.32 -5.40 -2.00
C GLY A 91 0.21 -6.72 -1.47
N VAL A 92 1.00 -7.37 -2.29
CA VAL A 92 1.74 -8.58 -1.98
C VAL A 92 3.22 -8.40 -2.31
N SER A 93 4.09 -9.14 -1.61
CA SER A 93 5.52 -9.21 -1.93
C SER A 93 5.83 -10.54 -2.62
N MET A 94 7.08 -10.69 -3.07
CA MET A 94 7.64 -11.95 -3.52
C MET A 94 9.03 -12.15 -2.91
N HIS A 95 9.51 -13.40 -2.92
CA HIS A 95 10.84 -13.76 -2.47
C HIS A 95 11.38 -14.93 -3.31
N ALA A 96 11.91 -14.58 -4.47
CA ALA A 96 12.58 -15.51 -5.39
C ALA A 96 13.54 -14.74 -6.30
N LEU A 97 14.67 -15.36 -6.69
CA LEU A 97 15.59 -14.78 -7.66
C LEU A 97 14.96 -14.81 -9.07
N VAL A 98 15.41 -13.90 -9.93
CA VAL A 98 14.89 -13.79 -11.32
C VAL A 98 15.10 -15.07 -12.11
N ASN A 99 16.17 -15.82 -11.83
CA ASN A 99 16.47 -17.08 -12.52
C ASN A 99 15.48 -18.20 -12.15
N ASP A 100 14.85 -18.12 -10.99
CA ASP A 100 14.06 -19.22 -10.43
C ASP A 100 12.54 -18.93 -10.47
N VAL A 101 12.16 -17.65 -10.50
CA VAL A 101 10.77 -17.22 -10.39
C VAL A 101 9.98 -17.47 -11.67
N ASP A 102 8.78 -18.01 -11.55
CA ASP A 102 7.81 -18.05 -12.63
C ASP A 102 7.36 -16.61 -13.00
N VAL A 103 7.30 -16.32 -14.29
CA VAL A 103 6.85 -15.01 -14.81
C VAL A 103 5.43 -14.66 -14.36
N ASP A 104 4.57 -15.66 -14.15
CA ASP A 104 3.20 -15.45 -13.67
C ASP A 104 3.15 -14.93 -12.23
N VAL A 105 4.16 -15.22 -11.41
CA VAL A 105 4.32 -14.60 -10.08
C VAL A 105 4.56 -13.10 -10.22
N ILE A 106 5.41 -12.69 -11.16
CA ILE A 106 5.67 -11.25 -11.44
C ILE A 106 4.39 -10.58 -11.94
N ARG A 107 3.65 -11.21 -12.87
CA ARG A 107 2.36 -10.71 -13.37
C ARG A 107 1.37 -10.51 -12.23
N LYS A 108 1.20 -11.53 -11.38
CA LYS A 108 0.29 -11.49 -10.22
C LYS A 108 0.65 -10.36 -9.25
N VAL A 109 1.94 -10.12 -9.00
CA VAL A 109 2.40 -9.00 -8.17
C VAL A 109 2.06 -7.66 -8.82
N MET A 110 2.24 -7.52 -10.14
CA MET A 110 1.86 -6.31 -10.89
C MET A 110 0.35 -6.09 -10.87
N ASP A 111 -0.44 -7.12 -11.09
CA ASP A 111 -1.91 -7.03 -11.10
C ASP A 111 -2.46 -6.52 -9.77
N ILE A 112 -1.93 -7.02 -8.66
CA ILE A 112 -2.37 -6.63 -7.32
C ILE A 112 -1.84 -5.24 -6.94
N ASN A 113 -0.52 -5.01 -7.05
CA ASN A 113 0.12 -3.83 -6.47
C ASN A 113 -0.03 -2.58 -7.34
N PHE A 114 -0.06 -2.75 -8.66
CA PHE A 114 -0.13 -1.65 -9.62
C PHE A 114 -1.53 -1.53 -10.23
N TYR A 115 -1.99 -2.54 -10.98
CA TYR A 115 -3.28 -2.45 -11.66
C TYR A 115 -4.45 -2.32 -10.69
N GLY A 116 -4.42 -2.97 -9.52
CA GLY A 116 -5.43 -2.77 -8.46
C GLY A 116 -5.53 -1.31 -8.02
N SER A 117 -4.39 -0.62 -7.89
CA SER A 117 -4.37 0.81 -7.57
C SER A 117 -4.90 1.67 -8.72
N VAL A 118 -4.59 1.30 -9.97
CA VAL A 118 -5.10 1.98 -11.18
C VAL A 118 -6.62 1.84 -11.26
N TYR A 119 -7.15 0.63 -11.11
CA TYR A 119 -8.60 0.37 -11.19
C TYR A 119 -9.37 1.14 -10.12
N CYS A 120 -9.00 0.98 -8.85
CA CYS A 120 -9.68 1.69 -7.76
C CYS A 120 -9.64 3.20 -7.96
N THR A 121 -8.49 3.75 -8.36
CA THR A 121 -8.36 5.20 -8.59
C THR A 121 -9.22 5.65 -9.76
N LYS A 122 -9.23 4.91 -10.88
CA LYS A 122 -10.01 5.27 -12.08
C LYS A 122 -11.50 5.37 -11.77
N PHE A 123 -12.04 4.39 -11.02
CA PHE A 123 -13.46 4.40 -10.64
C PHE A 123 -13.79 5.43 -9.55
N ALA A 124 -12.87 5.72 -8.64
CA ALA A 124 -13.06 6.74 -7.60
C ALA A 124 -12.84 8.17 -8.10
N LEU A 125 -12.17 8.36 -9.24
CA LEU A 125 -11.73 9.66 -9.73
C LEU A 125 -12.86 10.67 -9.90
N PRO A 126 -14.06 10.35 -10.44
CA PRO A 126 -15.15 11.31 -10.54
C PRO A 126 -15.54 11.90 -9.17
N SER A 127 -15.69 11.06 -8.16
CA SER A 127 -16.01 11.51 -6.80
C SER A 127 -14.87 12.32 -6.17
N LEU A 128 -13.62 11.90 -6.37
CA LEU A 128 -12.45 12.62 -5.87
C LEU A 128 -12.26 13.99 -6.55
N LEU A 129 -12.65 14.14 -7.80
CA LEU A 129 -12.66 15.43 -8.51
C LEU A 129 -13.71 16.37 -7.92
N GLU A 130 -14.94 15.89 -7.73
CA GLU A 130 -16.03 16.65 -7.13
C GLU A 130 -15.68 17.14 -5.72
N ARG A 131 -15.07 16.27 -4.90
CA ARG A 131 -14.74 16.54 -3.50
C ARG A 131 -13.37 17.18 -3.28
N GLN A 132 -12.60 17.44 -4.34
CA GLN A 132 -11.21 17.91 -4.26
C GLN A 132 -10.38 17.04 -3.29
N GLY A 133 -10.50 15.74 -3.46
CA GLY A 133 -10.10 14.71 -2.52
C GLY A 133 -8.60 14.41 -2.51
N VAL A 134 -8.26 13.27 -1.91
CA VAL A 134 -6.87 12.81 -1.75
C VAL A 134 -6.72 11.39 -2.28
N ILE A 135 -5.66 11.15 -3.07
CA ILE A 135 -5.24 9.83 -3.54
C ILE A 135 -3.91 9.50 -2.87
N VAL A 136 -3.87 8.37 -2.19
CA VAL A 136 -2.68 7.86 -1.50
C VAL A 136 -2.30 6.50 -2.07
N GLY A 137 -1.06 6.35 -2.53
CA GLY A 137 -0.50 5.04 -2.86
C GLY A 137 0.46 4.55 -1.78
N VAL A 138 0.21 3.38 -1.21
CA VAL A 138 1.17 2.74 -0.31
C VAL A 138 2.22 2.01 -1.13
N SER A 139 3.32 2.71 -1.41
CA SER A 139 4.48 2.19 -2.09
C SER A 139 5.43 1.48 -1.10
N SER A 140 6.71 1.58 -1.30
CA SER A 140 7.78 1.00 -0.48
C SER A 140 9.10 1.71 -0.76
N ILE A 141 10.11 1.49 0.08
CA ILE A 141 11.50 1.79 -0.26
C ILE A 141 11.93 1.00 -1.51
N ALA A 142 11.32 -0.16 -1.76
CA ALA A 142 11.50 -0.95 -2.99
C ALA A 142 11.02 -0.22 -4.27
N GLY A 143 10.30 0.89 -4.16
CA GLY A 143 9.95 1.77 -5.28
C GLY A 143 11.00 2.86 -5.56
N TYR A 144 12.08 2.93 -4.78
CA TYR A 144 13.26 3.76 -5.04
C TYR A 144 14.50 2.92 -5.32
N ARG A 145 14.55 1.74 -4.72
CA ARG A 145 15.68 0.82 -4.81
C ARG A 145 15.18 -0.59 -5.12
N GLY A 146 15.64 -1.17 -6.24
CA GLY A 146 15.41 -2.58 -6.55
C GLY A 146 16.06 -3.48 -5.50
N LEU A 147 15.30 -4.46 -5.01
CA LEU A 147 15.76 -5.39 -3.97
C LEU A 147 15.92 -6.78 -4.54
N PRO A 148 17.09 -7.46 -4.30
CA PRO A 148 17.28 -8.84 -4.68
C PRO A 148 16.18 -9.76 -4.13
N GLY A 149 15.78 -10.75 -4.91
CA GLY A 149 14.68 -11.65 -4.56
C GLY A 149 13.28 -11.02 -4.60
N ARG A 150 13.18 -9.73 -4.94
CA ARG A 150 11.92 -8.97 -4.97
C ARG A 150 11.76 -8.16 -6.25
N SER A 151 12.23 -8.69 -7.38
CA SER A 151 12.26 -7.96 -8.65
C SER A 151 10.87 -7.50 -9.10
N GLY A 152 9.88 -8.39 -9.15
CA GLY A 152 8.50 -8.04 -9.51
C GLY A 152 7.84 -7.10 -8.50
N TYR A 153 8.12 -7.28 -7.20
CA TYR A 153 7.64 -6.37 -6.16
C TYR A 153 8.23 -4.95 -6.35
N SER A 154 9.55 -4.85 -6.53
CA SER A 154 10.20 -3.57 -6.78
C SER A 154 9.65 -2.92 -8.04
N ALA A 155 9.55 -3.66 -9.15
CA ALA A 155 8.97 -3.17 -10.39
C ALA A 155 7.56 -2.59 -10.19
N SER A 156 6.69 -3.30 -9.44
CA SER A 156 5.33 -2.84 -9.15
C SER A 156 5.30 -1.54 -8.34
N LYS A 157 6.24 -1.36 -7.40
CA LYS A 157 6.32 -0.15 -6.56
C LYS A 157 6.94 1.03 -7.29
N PHE A 158 7.88 0.80 -8.22
CA PHE A 158 8.36 1.83 -9.16
C PHE A 158 7.25 2.26 -10.12
N ALA A 159 6.54 1.30 -10.72
CA ALA A 159 5.40 1.59 -11.60
C ALA A 159 4.34 2.44 -10.89
N LEU A 160 3.97 2.08 -9.66
CA LEU A 160 3.01 2.84 -8.85
C LEU A 160 3.48 4.29 -8.61
N GLN A 161 4.75 4.51 -8.28
CA GLN A 161 5.27 5.86 -8.03
C GLN A 161 5.28 6.70 -9.31
N GLY A 162 5.77 6.16 -10.43
CA GLY A 162 5.81 6.88 -11.70
C GLY A 162 4.40 7.24 -12.19
N TRP A 163 3.44 6.32 -12.05
CA TRP A 163 2.06 6.57 -12.39
C TRP A 163 1.40 7.64 -11.50
N LEU A 164 1.61 7.58 -10.17
CA LEU A 164 1.10 8.59 -9.24
C LEU A 164 1.75 9.96 -9.45
N GLU A 165 3.01 10.02 -9.90
CA GLU A 165 3.69 11.26 -10.24
C GLU A 165 3.05 11.93 -11.46
N SER A 166 2.74 11.15 -12.51
CA SER A 166 1.99 11.63 -13.67
C SER A 166 0.60 12.12 -13.29
N LEU A 167 -0.14 11.30 -12.55
CA LEU A 167 -1.49 11.63 -12.09
C LEU A 167 -1.52 12.91 -11.24
N ARG A 168 -0.50 13.16 -10.42
CA ARG A 168 -0.38 14.38 -9.63
C ARG A 168 -0.34 15.63 -10.51
N THR A 169 0.40 15.58 -11.61
CA THR A 169 0.50 16.70 -12.56
C THR A 169 -0.78 16.88 -13.37
N GLU A 170 -1.40 15.80 -13.80
CA GLU A 170 -2.70 15.83 -14.51
C GLU A 170 -3.82 16.45 -13.65
N LEU A 171 -3.78 16.24 -12.33
CA LEU A 171 -4.81 16.69 -11.40
C LEU A 171 -4.48 18.00 -10.67
N LEU A 172 -3.36 18.64 -11.00
CA LEU A 172 -2.87 19.83 -10.28
C LEU A 172 -3.92 20.95 -10.25
N GLU A 173 -4.51 21.29 -11.37
CA GLU A 173 -5.55 22.35 -11.48
C GLU A 173 -6.90 21.91 -10.91
N LYS A 174 -7.14 20.60 -10.78
CA LYS A 174 -8.36 20.03 -10.22
C LYS A 174 -8.39 20.00 -8.69
N LYS A 175 -7.30 20.44 -8.04
CA LYS A 175 -7.12 20.46 -6.58
C LYS A 175 -7.25 19.11 -5.89
N VAL A 176 -7.10 18.00 -6.63
CA VAL A 176 -6.99 16.65 -6.06
C VAL A 176 -5.55 16.44 -5.62
N HIS A 177 -5.37 16.12 -4.34
CA HIS A 177 -4.03 15.87 -3.82
C HIS A 177 -3.61 14.41 -4.06
N VAL A 178 -2.45 14.21 -4.70
CA VAL A 178 -1.89 12.89 -4.96
C VAL A 178 -0.57 12.72 -4.23
N MET A 179 -0.46 11.68 -3.40
CA MET A 179 0.74 11.36 -2.65
C MET A 179 1.05 9.87 -2.64
N TRP A 180 2.30 9.53 -2.35
CA TRP A 180 2.65 8.16 -1.99
C TRP A 180 3.43 8.09 -0.69
N VAL A 181 3.34 6.91 -0.09
CA VAL A 181 4.03 6.58 1.16
C VAL A 181 5.01 5.45 0.90
N CYS A 182 6.21 5.57 1.43
CA CYS A 182 7.22 4.53 1.41
C CYS A 182 7.52 4.10 2.84
N PRO A 183 6.76 3.13 3.37
CA PRO A 183 7.10 2.49 4.63
C PRO A 183 8.50 1.89 4.53
N GLY A 184 9.27 2.01 5.60
CA GLY A 184 10.46 1.18 5.79
C GLY A 184 10.07 -0.23 6.24
N PHE A 185 10.96 -0.93 6.92
CA PHE A 185 10.61 -2.19 7.54
C PHE A 185 9.55 -1.94 8.63
N THR A 186 8.36 -2.46 8.37
CA THR A 186 7.17 -2.30 9.22
C THR A 186 6.60 -3.67 9.52
N THR A 187 6.23 -3.94 10.77
CA THR A 187 5.60 -5.20 11.17
C THR A 187 4.30 -5.41 10.43
N SER A 188 4.21 -6.49 9.66
CA SER A 188 3.03 -6.85 8.88
C SER A 188 3.16 -8.27 8.34
N ASN A 189 2.05 -8.88 7.97
CA ASN A 189 2.03 -10.23 7.39
C ASN A 189 2.56 -10.30 5.93
N ILE A 190 2.96 -9.20 5.34
CA ILE A 190 3.37 -9.14 3.92
C ILE A 190 4.58 -10.04 3.61
N ARG A 191 5.46 -10.29 4.58
CA ARG A 191 6.62 -11.16 4.40
C ARG A 191 6.23 -12.63 4.47
N ASN A 192 5.38 -13.02 5.43
CA ASN A 192 4.86 -14.38 5.52
C ASN A 192 3.99 -14.73 4.31
N ALA A 193 3.24 -13.75 3.81
CA ALA A 193 2.38 -13.89 2.63
C ALA A 193 3.12 -13.64 1.31
N ALA A 194 4.44 -13.40 1.34
CA ALA A 194 5.25 -13.21 0.13
C ALA A 194 5.19 -14.47 -0.75
N LEU A 195 5.10 -14.25 -2.05
CA LEU A 195 5.05 -15.34 -3.02
C LEU A 195 6.46 -15.90 -3.26
N ASN A 196 6.59 -17.22 -3.20
CA ASN A 196 7.78 -17.94 -3.60
C ASN A 196 7.90 -18.02 -5.13
N GLU A 197 8.85 -18.79 -5.65
CA GLU A 197 9.12 -19.00 -7.08
C GLU A 197 7.92 -19.55 -7.85
N GLU A 198 7.06 -20.35 -7.21
CA GLU A 198 5.86 -20.98 -7.78
C GLU A 198 4.58 -20.17 -7.50
N GLY A 199 4.66 -19.03 -6.81
CA GLY A 199 3.51 -18.20 -6.47
C GLY A 199 2.69 -18.69 -5.25
N GLN A 200 3.26 -19.56 -4.44
CA GLN A 200 2.70 -19.98 -3.15
C GLN A 200 3.17 -19.02 -2.05
N SER A 201 2.47 -18.99 -0.91
CA SER A 201 2.89 -18.21 0.25
C SER A 201 4.15 -18.80 0.89
N GLN A 202 5.14 -17.97 1.17
CA GLN A 202 6.40 -18.39 1.79
C GLN A 202 6.24 -18.91 3.23
N GLY A 203 5.23 -18.42 3.96
CA GLY A 203 4.89 -18.90 5.31
C GLY A 203 5.80 -18.41 6.44
N GLN A 204 6.88 -17.70 6.14
CA GLN A 204 7.86 -17.24 7.15
C GLN A 204 8.46 -15.88 6.79
N SER A 205 8.87 -15.14 7.82
CA SER A 205 9.60 -13.87 7.66
C SER A 205 11.10 -14.12 7.87
N PRO A 206 11.98 -13.75 6.92
CA PRO A 206 13.43 -13.84 7.10
C PRO A 206 13.99 -12.69 7.96
N MET A 207 13.14 -11.88 8.57
CA MET A 207 13.51 -10.66 9.29
C MET A 207 13.04 -10.70 10.73
N ASP A 208 13.79 -10.03 11.62
CA ASP A 208 13.41 -9.81 13.01
C ASP A 208 12.34 -8.71 13.09
N GLU A 209 11.09 -9.11 13.30
CA GLU A 209 9.93 -8.22 13.30
C GLU A 209 9.89 -7.29 14.52
N ASP A 210 10.50 -7.66 15.65
CA ASP A 210 10.48 -6.88 16.90
C ASP A 210 11.25 -5.56 16.78
N LYS A 211 12.17 -5.46 15.82
CA LYS A 211 12.97 -4.26 15.53
C LYS A 211 12.36 -3.35 14.46
N MET A 212 11.14 -3.64 14.02
CA MET A 212 10.49 -2.88 12.97
C MET A 212 9.54 -1.83 13.55
N MET A 213 9.21 -0.83 12.73
CA MET A 213 8.12 0.10 13.02
C MET A 213 6.80 -0.68 13.12
N SER A 214 5.97 -0.37 14.10
CA SER A 214 4.65 -0.99 14.18
C SER A 214 3.72 -0.51 13.07
N ALA A 215 2.75 -1.36 12.67
CA ALA A 215 1.71 -0.97 11.71
C ALA A 215 0.89 0.23 12.21
N ALA A 216 0.61 0.29 13.51
CA ALA A 216 -0.12 1.40 14.13
C ALA A 216 0.65 2.74 14.05
N GLU A 217 1.96 2.71 14.28
CA GLU A 217 2.81 3.88 14.14
C GLU A 217 2.88 4.34 12.67
N CYS A 218 3.05 3.40 11.75
CA CYS A 218 3.04 3.68 10.31
C CYS A 218 1.72 4.34 9.88
N ALA A 219 0.57 3.79 10.30
CA ALA A 219 -0.75 4.33 9.98
C ALA A 219 -0.96 5.75 10.53
N ARG A 220 -0.49 6.03 11.75
CA ARG A 220 -0.55 7.38 12.34
C ARG A 220 0.26 8.38 11.51
N HIS A 221 1.48 8.03 11.10
CA HIS A 221 2.30 8.89 10.23
C HIS A 221 1.68 9.11 8.85
N ILE A 222 0.99 8.11 8.31
CA ILE A 222 0.24 8.25 7.04
C ILE A 222 -0.92 9.23 7.23
N ALA A 223 -1.71 9.10 8.29
CA ALA A 223 -2.80 10.02 8.59
C ALA A 223 -2.31 11.48 8.73
N GLU A 224 -1.24 11.70 9.49
CA GLU A 224 -0.62 13.02 9.63
C GLU A 224 -0.11 13.59 8.28
N ALA A 225 0.41 12.73 7.40
CA ALA A 225 0.91 13.14 6.09
C ALA A 225 -0.23 13.51 5.14
N ILE A 226 -1.37 12.81 5.22
CA ILE A 226 -2.59 13.13 4.47
C ILE A 226 -3.12 14.50 4.90
N GLU A 227 -3.30 14.72 6.20
CA GLU A 227 -3.77 15.99 6.76
C GLU A 227 -2.88 17.16 6.34
N LYS A 228 -1.55 16.98 6.39
CA LYS A 228 -0.55 17.99 6.01
C LYS A 228 -0.31 18.09 4.50
N LYS A 229 -1.06 17.35 3.69
CA LYS A 229 -0.94 17.30 2.22
C LYS A 229 0.51 17.12 1.75
N LYS A 230 1.26 16.19 2.36
CA LYS A 230 2.64 15.89 1.94
C LYS A 230 2.66 15.25 0.56
N ARG A 231 3.61 15.63 -0.29
CA ARG A 231 3.80 15.00 -1.61
C ARG A 231 4.23 13.54 -1.50
N THR A 232 5.13 13.28 -0.57
CA THR A 232 5.75 11.97 -0.35
C THR A 232 6.06 11.80 1.12
N LEU A 233 5.86 10.60 1.64
CA LEU A 233 6.25 10.23 2.98
C LEU A 233 7.22 9.04 2.92
N VAL A 234 8.49 9.25 3.23
CA VAL A 234 9.49 8.18 3.43
C VAL A 234 9.68 7.99 4.93
N LEU A 235 9.36 6.80 5.42
CA LEU A 235 9.47 6.44 6.84
C LEU A 235 10.78 5.74 7.13
N THR A 236 11.14 5.72 8.41
CA THR A 236 12.37 5.19 9.01
C THR A 236 13.66 5.90 8.57
N PHE A 237 14.64 5.92 9.46
CA PHE A 237 15.96 6.47 9.15
C PHE A 237 16.67 5.68 8.03
N THR A 238 16.61 4.35 8.11
CA THR A 238 17.17 3.46 7.08
C THR A 238 16.52 3.70 5.72
N GLY A 239 15.18 3.87 5.67
CA GLY A 239 14.48 4.18 4.44
C GLY A 239 14.93 5.50 3.80
N LYS A 240 15.02 6.57 4.60
CA LYS A 240 15.51 7.88 4.13
C LYS A 240 16.94 7.80 3.62
N ARG A 241 17.83 7.10 4.34
CA ARG A 241 19.21 6.88 3.92
C ARG A 241 19.29 6.09 2.61
N THR A 242 18.48 5.05 2.45
CA THR A 242 18.44 4.25 1.21
C THR A 242 18.03 5.10 0.00
N VAL A 243 16.98 5.93 0.14
CA VAL A 243 16.54 6.84 -0.93
C VAL A 243 17.62 7.85 -1.27
N PHE A 244 18.28 8.43 -0.28
CA PHE A 244 19.40 9.36 -0.48
C PHE A 244 20.59 8.68 -1.20
N MET A 245 21.01 7.50 -0.72
CA MET A 245 22.10 6.72 -1.32
C MET A 245 21.80 6.36 -2.77
N GLN A 246 20.56 5.92 -3.06
CA GLN A 246 20.14 5.57 -4.41
C GLN A 246 20.21 6.76 -5.36
N LYS A 247 19.85 7.95 -4.87
CA LYS A 247 19.84 9.17 -5.69
C LYS A 247 21.23 9.69 -6.02
N PHE A 248 22.17 9.66 -5.08
CA PHE A 248 23.48 10.33 -5.20
C PHE A 248 24.64 9.36 -5.35
N PHE A 249 24.54 8.14 -4.89
CA PHE A 249 25.61 7.14 -4.86
C PHE A 249 25.12 5.73 -5.24
N PRO A 250 24.51 5.56 -6.44
CA PRO A 250 23.83 4.30 -6.79
C PRO A 250 24.75 3.08 -6.76
N GLY A 251 26.02 3.21 -7.21
CA GLY A 251 26.98 2.10 -7.19
C GLY A 251 27.32 1.62 -5.77
N LEU A 252 27.56 2.54 -4.83
CA LEU A 252 27.72 2.16 -3.41
C LEU A 252 26.44 1.52 -2.86
N GLY A 253 25.27 2.01 -3.29
CA GLY A 253 23.99 1.40 -2.97
C GLY A 253 23.90 -0.07 -3.42
N ASP A 254 24.44 -0.42 -4.59
CA ASP A 254 24.47 -1.80 -5.10
C ASP A 254 25.27 -2.71 -4.17
N GLU A 255 26.49 -2.31 -3.80
CA GLU A 255 27.33 -3.08 -2.90
C GLU A 255 26.71 -3.30 -1.52
N PHE A 256 26.15 -2.23 -0.90
CA PHE A 256 25.46 -2.34 0.39
C PHE A 256 24.25 -3.26 0.31
N THR A 257 23.47 -3.14 -0.76
CA THR A 257 22.29 -3.98 -0.98
C THR A 257 22.71 -5.44 -1.17
N HIS A 258 23.72 -5.69 -1.98
CA HIS A 258 24.26 -7.05 -2.16
C HIS A 258 24.69 -7.65 -0.82
N LYS A 259 25.54 -6.96 -0.05
CA LYS A 259 26.02 -7.42 1.27
C LYS A 259 24.88 -7.66 2.27
N PHE A 260 23.78 -6.91 2.18
CA PHE A 260 22.64 -7.05 3.06
C PHE A 260 21.76 -8.27 2.70
N PHE A 261 21.58 -8.55 1.42
CA PHE A 261 20.67 -9.60 0.94
C PHE A 261 21.34 -10.95 0.69
N PHE A 262 22.66 -10.96 0.46
CA PHE A 262 23.40 -12.18 0.17
C PHE A 262 24.40 -12.51 1.26
N LYS A 263 24.54 -13.81 1.56
CA LYS A 263 25.60 -14.40 2.38
C LYS A 263 26.11 -15.65 1.68
N ASP A 264 27.41 -15.76 1.49
CA ASP A 264 28.07 -16.90 0.81
C ASP A 264 27.42 -17.22 -0.56
N GLY A 265 27.08 -16.17 -1.33
CA GLY A 265 26.46 -16.28 -2.65
C GLY A 265 24.96 -16.66 -2.62
N LYS A 266 24.36 -16.88 -1.45
CA LYS A 266 22.94 -17.24 -1.30
C LYS A 266 22.09 -16.06 -0.82
N LEU A 267 20.89 -15.95 -1.35
CA LEU A 267 19.89 -15.00 -0.88
C LEU A 267 19.44 -15.39 0.54
N VAL A 268 19.57 -14.47 1.52
CA VAL A 268 19.26 -14.75 2.93
C VAL A 268 18.16 -13.82 3.52
N LYS A 269 17.72 -12.80 2.75
CA LYS A 269 16.69 -11.85 3.22
C LYS A 269 15.70 -11.49 2.13
#